data_9c9b632f45ed22adbaa7b12ba7ac59d8
#
_entry.id   9c9b632f45ed22adbaa7b12ba7ac59d8
#
_cell.length_a   1.000
_cell.length_b   1.000
_cell.length_c   1.000
_cell.angle_alpha   90.00
_cell.angle_beta   90.00
_cell.angle_gamma   90.00
#
_symmetry.space_group_name_H-M   'P 1'
#
loop_
_entity.id
_entity.type
_entity.pdbx_description
1 polymer ?
#
loop_
_entity_poly.entity_id
_entity_poly.type
_entity_poly.pdbx_seq_one_letter_code
_entity_poly.pdbx_strand_id
1 'polypeptide(L)'
;MSDNTRRRRTVARHGQLRSPGAVSQLLRLLAISMAVVLVSGIGVAAYFYLDFSNTVSANAVDLDGQEDLPPDIGAYKGGFNLVLTGVDTCEDDYKQYFGDRCTGGDAEGTLNDVNLLVHVSEEPRRITVVSFPRDLMIPIPSCEDEDGNATAAMSKQPLNVAYTDGGLNCVVRTISSLTDQEVQFAASVTFGGVIEITNAIGGVDVCLANPIRDRYTGLDMSAGTHTVKGLEALQFLRTRHGVGDGSDLGRIGNQQQYMSSLARKLISGEVLGNVPVMLKLANTGIQNLETSTSLADPMMIVQIALAVKSVPFEDIVFVQYPTL
;
A
#
# COMPACT_ATOMS: atom_id res chain seq x y z
N MET A 1 -62.69 -36.71 80.10
CA MET A 1 -61.35 -36.17 79.97
C MET A 1 -60.98 -36.25 78.49
N SER A 2 -61.00 -35.08 77.80
CA SER A 2 -60.82 -34.97 76.41
C SER A 2 -59.44 -34.34 76.14
N ASP A 3 -58.57 -35.12 75.55
CA ASP A 3 -57.19 -34.68 75.24
C ASP A 3 -57.17 -34.08 73.79
N ASN A 4 -56.93 -32.78 73.77
CA ASN A 4 -57.03 -31.98 72.53
C ASN A 4 -55.59 -31.71 72.01
N THR A 5 -55.00 -32.67 71.38
CA THR A 5 -53.68 -32.53 70.75
C THR A 5 -53.76 -31.63 69.51
N ARG A 6 -53.41 -30.37 69.67
CA ARG A 6 -53.17 -29.40 68.58
C ARG A 6 -51.99 -29.85 67.75
N ARG A 7 -52.24 -30.40 66.54
CA ARG A 7 -51.26 -30.56 65.50
C ARG A 7 -50.79 -29.17 65.02
N ARG A 8 -49.55 -28.83 65.34
CA ARG A 8 -48.86 -27.67 64.75
C ARG A 8 -48.61 -27.97 63.27
N ARG A 9 -49.34 -27.30 62.37
CA ARG A 9 -49.00 -27.26 60.97
C ARG A 9 -47.71 -26.45 60.78
N THR A 10 -46.60 -27.11 60.48
CA THR A 10 -45.41 -26.48 59.92
C THR A 10 -45.69 -26.03 58.51
N VAL A 11 -46.00 -24.74 58.32
CA VAL A 11 -46.11 -24.12 56.99
C VAL A 11 -44.66 -23.79 56.57
N ALA A 12 -44.10 -24.64 55.72
CA ALA A 12 -42.86 -24.28 55.00
C ALA A 12 -43.18 -23.10 54.10
N ARG A 13 -42.77 -21.90 54.47
CA ARG A 13 -42.80 -20.75 53.58
C ARG A 13 -41.73 -20.94 52.53
N HIS A 14 -42.05 -21.58 51.39
CA HIS A 14 -41.23 -21.49 50.21
C HIS A 14 -41.30 -20.02 49.76
N GLY A 15 -40.22 -19.26 49.96
CA GLY A 15 -40.10 -17.94 49.43
C GLY A 15 -40.24 -18.04 47.90
N GLN A 16 -41.33 -17.49 47.35
CA GLN A 16 -41.45 -17.33 45.93
C GLN A 16 -40.38 -16.32 45.51
N LEU A 17 -39.27 -16.82 44.93
CA LEU A 17 -38.39 -15.97 44.19
C LEU A 17 -39.20 -15.36 43.04
N ARG A 18 -39.37 -14.04 43.07
CA ARG A 18 -39.99 -13.33 41.94
C ARG A 18 -39.18 -13.65 40.70
N SER A 19 -39.76 -14.43 39.78
CA SER A 19 -39.19 -14.60 38.46
C SER A 19 -39.18 -13.24 37.75
N PRO A 20 -38.07 -12.78 37.23
CA PRO A 20 -38.02 -11.53 36.48
C PRO A 20 -38.97 -11.66 35.30
N GLY A 21 -39.75 -10.61 35.03
CA GLY A 21 -40.71 -10.60 33.92
C GLY A 21 -40.04 -10.91 32.58
N ALA A 22 -40.75 -11.58 31.68
CA ALA A 22 -40.23 -11.99 30.38
C ALA A 22 -39.55 -10.85 29.60
N VAL A 23 -40.11 -9.64 29.66
CA VAL A 23 -39.56 -8.43 29.05
C VAL A 23 -38.19 -8.06 29.67
N SER A 24 -38.02 -8.14 31.00
CA SER A 24 -36.75 -7.85 31.68
C SER A 24 -35.68 -8.89 31.35
N GLN A 25 -36.04 -10.15 31.18
CA GLN A 25 -35.11 -11.19 30.72
C GLN A 25 -34.70 -10.98 29.26
N LEU A 26 -35.63 -10.64 28.38
CA LEU A 26 -35.37 -10.33 26.98
C LEU A 26 -34.38 -9.13 26.84
N LEU A 27 -34.65 -8.04 27.58
CA LEU A 27 -33.78 -6.86 27.59
C LEU A 27 -32.38 -7.18 28.13
N ARG A 28 -32.23 -8.03 29.14
CA ARG A 28 -30.94 -8.47 29.65
C ARG A 28 -30.20 -9.31 28.62
N LEU A 29 -30.85 -10.26 27.96
CA LEU A 29 -30.24 -11.06 26.91
C LEU A 29 -29.78 -10.19 25.73
N LEU A 30 -30.60 -9.22 25.34
CA LEU A 30 -30.29 -8.27 24.26
C LEU A 30 -29.10 -7.37 24.65
N ALA A 31 -29.04 -6.89 25.90
CA ALA A 31 -27.91 -6.11 26.41
C ALA A 31 -26.60 -6.93 26.47
N ILE A 32 -26.70 -8.20 26.92
CA ILE A 32 -25.53 -9.09 26.96
C ILE A 32 -25.04 -9.42 25.54
N SER A 33 -25.95 -9.74 24.60
CA SER A 33 -25.57 -10.02 23.22
C SER A 33 -24.93 -8.80 22.55
N MET A 34 -25.48 -7.61 22.76
CA MET A 34 -24.91 -6.36 22.28
C MET A 34 -23.51 -6.10 22.88
N ALA A 35 -23.34 -6.31 24.18
CA ALA A 35 -22.04 -6.18 24.84
C ALA A 35 -21.01 -7.18 24.29
N VAL A 36 -21.41 -8.44 24.05
CA VAL A 36 -20.53 -9.45 23.43
C VAL A 36 -20.13 -9.03 22.02
N VAL A 37 -21.07 -8.55 21.20
CA VAL A 37 -20.78 -8.07 19.83
C VAL A 37 -19.82 -6.88 19.88
N LEU A 38 -20.03 -5.91 20.77
CA LEU A 38 -19.14 -4.75 20.92
C LEU A 38 -17.74 -5.15 21.39
N VAL A 39 -17.63 -5.99 22.43
CA VAL A 39 -16.33 -6.44 22.94
C VAL A 39 -15.59 -7.28 21.89
N SER A 40 -16.31 -8.17 21.18
CA SER A 40 -15.73 -8.95 20.08
C SER A 40 -15.28 -8.06 18.95
N GLY A 41 -16.10 -7.06 18.56
CA GLY A 41 -15.74 -6.10 17.51
C GLY A 41 -14.49 -5.28 17.86
N ILE A 42 -14.41 -4.79 19.10
CA ILE A 42 -13.23 -4.07 19.60
C ILE A 42 -12.00 -5.01 19.65
N GLY A 43 -12.17 -6.23 20.13
CA GLY A 43 -11.08 -7.21 20.20
C GLY A 43 -10.53 -7.58 18.81
N VAL A 44 -11.41 -7.79 17.84
CA VAL A 44 -11.02 -8.05 16.45
C VAL A 44 -10.32 -6.82 15.82
N ALA A 45 -10.89 -5.62 16.03
CA ALA A 45 -10.27 -4.40 15.52
C ALA A 45 -8.88 -4.15 16.15
N ALA A 46 -8.72 -4.37 17.46
CA ALA A 46 -7.44 -4.25 18.15
C ALA A 46 -6.44 -5.30 17.65
N TYR A 47 -6.87 -6.54 17.43
CA TYR A 47 -6.02 -7.59 16.89
C TYR A 47 -5.50 -7.20 15.50
N PHE A 48 -6.38 -6.81 14.58
CA PHE A 48 -5.99 -6.37 13.24
C PHE A 48 -5.08 -5.15 13.27
N TYR A 49 -5.33 -4.18 14.16
CA TYR A 49 -4.48 -3.01 14.30
C TYR A 49 -3.06 -3.38 14.77
N LEU A 50 -2.94 -4.25 15.78
CA LEU A 50 -1.64 -4.69 16.31
C LEU A 50 -0.90 -5.56 15.30
N ASP A 51 -1.58 -6.49 14.64
CA ASP A 51 -1.01 -7.35 13.62
C ASP A 51 -0.51 -6.54 12.43
N PHE A 52 -1.32 -5.59 11.96
CA PHE A 52 -0.96 -4.63 10.92
C PHE A 52 0.28 -3.82 11.31
N SER A 53 0.25 -3.17 12.47
CA SER A 53 1.36 -2.33 12.96
C SER A 53 2.65 -3.12 13.09
N ASN A 54 2.61 -4.32 13.68
CA ASN A 54 3.79 -5.16 13.87
C ASN A 54 4.37 -5.64 12.53
N THR A 55 3.53 -6.04 11.59
CA THR A 55 3.99 -6.57 10.29
C THR A 55 4.60 -5.47 9.43
N VAL A 56 3.96 -4.30 9.37
CA VAL A 56 4.49 -3.16 8.60
C VAL A 56 5.77 -2.62 9.22
N SER A 57 5.82 -2.48 10.55
CA SER A 57 7.02 -1.99 11.24
C SER A 57 8.21 -2.94 11.12
N ALA A 58 7.96 -4.24 10.99
CA ALA A 58 9.04 -5.23 10.82
C ALA A 58 9.79 -5.10 9.48
N ASN A 59 9.13 -4.52 8.47
CA ASN A 59 9.68 -4.31 7.13
C ASN A 59 9.90 -2.81 6.83
N ALA A 60 9.85 -1.95 7.84
CA ALA A 60 9.97 -0.51 7.67
C ALA A 60 11.43 -0.08 7.63
N VAL A 61 11.75 0.88 6.77
CA VAL A 61 13.07 1.47 6.57
C VAL A 61 13.08 2.89 7.12
N ASP A 62 14.11 3.21 7.92
CA ASP A 62 14.33 4.58 8.39
C ASP A 62 14.88 5.44 7.27
N LEU A 63 14.27 6.60 7.04
CA LEU A 63 14.78 7.60 6.11
C LEU A 63 15.61 8.64 6.86
N ASP A 64 16.72 9.07 6.25
CA ASP A 64 17.59 10.10 6.85
C ASP A 64 16.84 11.42 7.03
N GLY A 65 16.94 12.01 8.23
CA GLY A 65 16.39 13.33 8.53
C GLY A 65 14.88 13.35 8.84
N GLN A 66 14.24 12.20 9.05
CA GLN A 66 12.84 12.18 9.49
C GLN A 66 12.67 12.77 10.88
N GLU A 67 11.75 13.72 11.00
CA GLU A 67 11.26 14.21 12.30
C GLU A 67 10.13 13.32 12.79
N ASP A 68 10.05 13.13 14.13
CA ASP A 68 8.90 12.46 14.76
C ASP A 68 7.61 13.23 14.46
N LEU A 69 6.69 12.60 13.75
CA LEU A 69 5.42 13.21 13.38
C LEU A 69 4.45 13.16 14.58
N PRO A 70 3.81 14.27 14.95
CA PRO A 70 2.89 14.28 16.09
C PRO A 70 1.64 13.44 15.79
N PRO A 71 1.14 12.67 16.77
CA PRO A 71 -0.11 11.93 16.64
C PRO A 71 -1.29 12.93 16.62
N ASP A 72 -1.80 13.24 15.43
CA ASP A 72 -3.01 14.06 15.25
C ASP A 72 -4.07 13.23 14.51
N ILE A 73 -5.32 13.23 14.98
CA ILE A 73 -6.44 12.53 14.35
C ILE A 73 -7.08 13.46 13.30
N GLY A 74 -6.33 13.80 12.27
CA GLY A 74 -6.80 14.69 11.21
C GLY A 74 -6.16 14.37 9.87
N ALA A 75 -6.46 15.16 8.85
CA ALA A 75 -5.70 15.12 7.60
C ALA A 75 -4.26 15.59 7.87
N TYR A 76 -3.29 14.98 7.19
CA TYR A 76 -1.89 15.41 7.27
C TYR A 76 -1.78 16.93 7.00
N LYS A 77 -1.10 17.64 7.87
CA LYS A 77 -0.95 19.10 7.78
C LYS A 77 0.27 19.45 6.95
N GLY A 78 0.15 20.49 6.13
CA GLY A 78 1.22 20.92 5.23
C GLY A 78 1.30 20.08 3.95
N GLY A 79 2.30 20.37 3.12
CA GLY A 79 2.67 19.58 1.96
C GLY A 79 3.57 18.41 2.37
N PHE A 80 3.70 17.42 1.51
CA PHE A 80 4.64 16.31 1.72
C PHE A 80 5.08 15.69 0.40
N ASN A 81 6.20 14.98 0.47
CA ASN A 81 6.76 14.21 -0.62
C ASN A 81 6.78 12.71 -0.27
N LEU A 82 6.37 11.90 -1.23
CA LEU A 82 6.39 10.45 -1.14
C LEU A 82 7.14 9.88 -2.34
N VAL A 83 8.20 9.10 -2.10
CA VAL A 83 8.88 8.30 -3.15
C VAL A 83 8.21 6.94 -3.24
N LEU A 84 7.80 6.59 -4.46
CA LEU A 84 7.32 5.24 -4.79
C LEU A 84 8.28 4.61 -5.79
N THR A 85 8.80 3.44 -5.48
CA THR A 85 9.67 2.69 -6.38
C THR A 85 9.15 1.29 -6.64
N GLY A 86 9.30 0.82 -7.89
CA GLY A 86 9.02 -0.56 -8.27
C GLY A 86 10.32 -1.30 -8.49
N VAL A 87 10.50 -2.43 -7.82
CA VAL A 87 11.73 -3.22 -7.82
C VAL A 87 11.56 -4.58 -8.46
N ASP A 88 12.62 -5.07 -9.10
CA ASP A 88 12.64 -6.32 -9.84
C ASP A 88 13.19 -7.51 -9.04
N THR A 89 12.93 -7.52 -7.75
CA THR A 89 13.32 -8.61 -6.86
C THR A 89 12.80 -9.95 -7.36
N CYS A 90 13.69 -10.97 -7.35
CA CYS A 90 13.36 -12.31 -7.78
C CYS A 90 12.68 -13.11 -6.65
N GLU A 91 11.38 -12.91 -6.49
CA GLU A 91 10.57 -13.63 -5.52
C GLU A 91 10.32 -15.07 -5.98
N ASP A 92 10.46 -16.05 -5.07
CA ASP A 92 10.37 -17.49 -5.38
C ASP A 92 9.07 -17.89 -6.08
N ASP A 93 7.95 -17.29 -5.66
CA ASP A 93 6.61 -17.61 -6.21
C ASP A 93 6.40 -17.02 -7.62
N TYR A 94 7.17 -16.03 -8.02
CA TYR A 94 6.98 -15.29 -9.27
C TYR A 94 8.15 -15.40 -10.26
N LYS A 95 9.31 -15.91 -9.84
CA LYS A 95 10.54 -15.97 -10.67
C LYS A 95 10.34 -16.62 -12.05
N GLN A 96 9.39 -17.55 -12.16
CA GLN A 96 9.05 -18.20 -13.43
C GLN A 96 8.54 -17.21 -14.51
N TYR A 97 8.05 -16.04 -14.14
CA TYR A 97 7.55 -15.00 -15.06
C TYR A 97 8.64 -14.03 -15.53
N PHE A 98 9.86 -14.16 -15.02
CA PHE A 98 10.95 -13.20 -15.27
C PHE A 98 12.09 -13.79 -16.11
N GLY A 99 11.98 -15.07 -16.50
CA GLY A 99 12.95 -15.73 -17.38
C GLY A 99 14.38 -15.62 -16.86
N ASP A 100 15.32 -15.32 -17.77
CA ASP A 100 16.75 -15.27 -17.46
C ASP A 100 17.13 -14.24 -16.38
N ARG A 101 16.31 -13.21 -16.13
CA ARG A 101 16.53 -12.23 -15.05
C ARG A 101 16.56 -12.89 -13.67
N CYS A 102 15.75 -13.92 -13.45
CA CYS A 102 15.68 -14.62 -12.16
C CYS A 102 16.23 -16.04 -12.19
N THR A 103 16.61 -16.58 -13.35
CA THR A 103 17.15 -17.94 -13.51
C THR A 103 18.54 -17.96 -14.11
N GLY A 104 19.04 -16.83 -14.63
CA GLY A 104 20.35 -16.67 -15.26
C GLY A 104 21.43 -16.14 -14.30
N GLY A 105 22.59 -15.82 -14.87
CA GLY A 105 23.71 -15.21 -14.13
C GLY A 105 23.47 -13.80 -13.64
N ASP A 106 22.42 -13.13 -14.11
CA ASP A 106 22.02 -11.77 -13.73
C ASP A 106 21.00 -11.74 -12.57
N ALA A 107 20.82 -12.88 -11.88
CA ALA A 107 19.88 -13.01 -10.77
C ALA A 107 20.32 -12.27 -9.50
N GLU A 108 21.55 -11.77 -9.47
CA GLU A 108 22.11 -11.01 -8.34
C GLU A 108 21.72 -9.52 -8.43
N GLY A 109 21.36 -8.95 -7.26
CA GLY A 109 20.96 -7.56 -7.08
C GLY A 109 19.49 -7.29 -7.46
N THR A 110 18.97 -6.23 -6.89
CA THR A 110 17.61 -5.73 -7.13
C THR A 110 17.70 -4.34 -7.74
N LEU A 111 17.04 -4.12 -8.87
CA LEU A 111 17.01 -2.83 -9.56
C LEU A 111 15.68 -2.14 -9.37
N ASN A 112 15.70 -0.82 -9.20
CA ASN A 112 14.47 -0.01 -9.14
C ASN A 112 14.06 0.45 -10.56
N ASP A 113 13.17 -0.30 -11.16
CA ASP A 113 12.70 -0.10 -12.54
C ASP A 113 11.68 1.03 -12.70
N VAL A 114 10.98 1.38 -11.63
CA VAL A 114 10.01 2.48 -11.57
C VAL A 114 10.41 3.41 -10.44
N ASN A 115 10.45 4.71 -10.72
CA ASN A 115 10.79 5.73 -9.73
C ASN A 115 9.85 6.91 -9.87
N LEU A 116 9.05 7.15 -8.85
CA LEU A 116 8.06 8.22 -8.80
C LEU A 116 8.29 9.08 -7.55
N LEU A 117 8.27 10.40 -7.72
CA LEU A 117 8.13 11.36 -6.62
C LEU A 117 6.71 11.92 -6.67
N VAL A 118 5.92 11.64 -5.65
CA VAL A 118 4.58 12.18 -5.48
C VAL A 118 4.68 13.38 -4.54
N HIS A 119 4.53 14.56 -5.09
CA HIS A 119 4.47 15.81 -4.35
C HIS A 119 3.01 16.21 -4.10
N VAL A 120 2.63 16.37 -2.84
CA VAL A 120 1.33 16.88 -2.41
C VAL A 120 1.54 18.26 -1.81
N SER A 121 0.98 19.30 -2.47
CA SER A 121 1.12 20.68 -1.99
C SER A 121 0.33 20.93 -0.70
N GLU A 122 0.66 22.03 -0.01
CA GLU A 122 -0.24 22.61 1.00
C GLU A 122 -1.58 23.02 0.38
N GLU A 123 -2.52 23.46 1.20
CA GLU A 123 -3.81 23.95 0.72
C GLU A 123 -3.67 25.24 -0.15
N PRO A 124 -4.30 25.30 -1.33
CA PRO A 124 -5.16 24.29 -1.94
C PRO A 124 -4.34 23.09 -2.47
N ARG A 125 -4.77 21.87 -2.11
CA ARG A 125 -4.01 20.66 -2.41
C ARG A 125 -4.03 20.34 -3.90
N ARG A 126 -2.83 20.06 -4.42
CA ARG A 126 -2.58 19.50 -5.75
C ARG A 126 -1.59 18.36 -5.63
N ILE A 127 -1.68 17.41 -6.52
CA ILE A 127 -0.76 16.27 -6.54
C ILE A 127 0.02 16.31 -7.86
N THR A 128 1.34 16.35 -7.74
CA THR A 128 2.24 16.22 -8.90
C THR A 128 3.02 14.92 -8.77
N VAL A 129 2.89 14.06 -9.76
CA VAL A 129 3.63 12.79 -9.83
C VAL A 129 4.72 12.96 -10.88
N VAL A 130 5.97 12.97 -10.42
CA VAL A 130 7.16 13.07 -11.29
C VAL A 130 7.73 11.67 -11.49
N SER A 131 7.79 11.20 -12.74
CA SER A 131 8.42 9.93 -13.10
C SER A 131 9.86 10.15 -13.53
N PHE A 132 10.80 9.42 -12.94
CA PHE A 132 12.21 9.42 -13.29
C PHE A 132 12.54 8.19 -14.13
N PRO A 133 13.12 8.35 -15.32
CA PRO A 133 13.60 7.22 -16.11
C PRO A 133 14.64 6.40 -15.31
N ARG A 134 14.51 5.08 -15.32
CA ARG A 134 15.42 4.20 -14.59
C ARG A 134 16.86 4.30 -15.06
N ASP A 135 17.06 4.58 -16.37
CA ASP A 135 18.37 4.71 -17.00
C ASP A 135 18.91 6.16 -16.93
N LEU A 136 18.30 7.04 -16.13
CA LEU A 136 18.73 8.41 -15.92
C LEU A 136 20.10 8.41 -15.25
N MET A 137 21.11 8.96 -15.95
CA MET A 137 22.50 8.99 -15.51
C MET A 137 22.74 10.18 -14.56
N ILE A 138 22.84 9.90 -13.27
CA ILE A 138 22.94 10.90 -12.20
C ILE A 138 24.01 10.50 -11.16
N PRO A 139 24.46 11.43 -10.31
CA PRO A 139 25.21 11.08 -9.12
C PRO A 139 24.32 10.29 -8.14
N ILE A 140 24.88 9.23 -7.56
CA ILE A 140 24.28 8.51 -6.43
C ILE A 140 25.14 8.83 -5.19
N PRO A 141 24.57 9.38 -4.11
CA PRO A 141 25.32 9.71 -2.89
C PRO A 141 25.82 8.44 -2.20
N SER A 142 26.72 8.60 -1.24
CA SER A 142 27.06 7.50 -0.32
C SER A 142 25.80 7.11 0.45
N CYS A 143 25.48 5.83 0.46
CA CYS A 143 24.36 5.23 1.18
C CYS A 143 24.87 4.26 2.24
N GLU A 144 23.97 3.60 2.95
CA GLU A 144 24.29 2.47 3.82
C GLU A 144 23.69 1.21 3.21
N ASP A 145 24.47 0.13 3.16
CA ASP A 145 24.00 -1.17 2.72
C ASP A 145 23.14 -1.85 3.82
N GLU A 146 22.61 -3.04 3.54
CA GLU A 146 21.78 -3.82 4.49
C GLU A 146 22.57 -4.19 5.78
N ASP A 147 23.88 -4.23 5.74
CA ASP A 147 24.75 -4.51 6.88
C ASP A 147 25.13 -3.23 7.66
N GLY A 148 24.69 -2.06 7.22
CA GLY A 148 25.00 -0.75 7.82
C GLY A 148 26.37 -0.20 7.45
N ASN A 149 27.02 -0.73 6.40
CA ASN A 149 28.28 -0.19 5.91
C ASN A 149 28.03 0.92 4.90
N ALA A 150 28.82 1.98 4.98
CA ALA A 150 28.74 3.06 4.00
C ALA A 150 29.23 2.60 2.62
N THR A 151 28.39 2.78 1.60
CA THR A 151 28.77 2.57 0.19
C THR A 151 29.48 3.80 -0.37
N ALA A 152 30.25 3.62 -1.44
CA ALA A 152 30.96 4.73 -2.05
C ALA A 152 30.02 5.58 -2.91
N ALA A 153 30.08 6.91 -2.78
CA ALA A 153 29.34 7.81 -3.67
C ALA A 153 29.80 7.62 -5.13
N MET A 154 28.85 7.59 -6.06
CA MET A 154 29.10 7.43 -7.49
C MET A 154 28.76 8.72 -8.23
N SER A 155 29.67 9.19 -9.08
CA SER A 155 29.52 10.48 -9.76
C SER A 155 28.52 10.45 -10.93
N LYS A 156 28.32 9.28 -11.56
CA LYS A 156 27.42 9.10 -12.70
C LYS A 156 27.06 7.63 -12.88
N GLN A 157 25.86 7.26 -12.51
CA GLN A 157 25.30 5.92 -12.67
C GLN A 157 23.83 6.00 -13.08
N PRO A 158 23.26 4.95 -13.70
CA PRO A 158 21.83 4.86 -13.89
C PRO A 158 21.10 4.86 -12.54
N LEU A 159 19.98 5.58 -12.44
CA LEU A 159 19.19 5.65 -11.21
C LEU A 159 18.77 4.27 -10.69
N ASN A 160 18.56 3.29 -11.59
CA ASN A 160 18.06 1.96 -11.22
C ASN A 160 19.04 1.11 -10.39
N VAL A 161 20.29 1.52 -10.23
CA VAL A 161 21.24 0.81 -9.35
C VAL A 161 21.21 1.31 -7.90
N ALA A 162 20.53 2.43 -7.64
CA ALA A 162 20.47 3.00 -6.29
C ALA A 162 19.87 2.04 -5.25
N TYR A 163 18.90 1.23 -5.65
CA TYR A 163 18.29 0.25 -4.76
C TYR A 163 19.28 -0.89 -4.39
N THR A 164 20.05 -1.37 -5.34
CA THR A 164 21.09 -2.39 -5.09
C THR A 164 22.16 -1.87 -4.13
N ASP A 165 22.44 -0.56 -4.16
CA ASP A 165 23.53 0.07 -3.40
C ASP A 165 23.17 0.35 -1.93
N GLY A 166 21.88 0.52 -1.61
CA GLY A 166 21.44 0.81 -0.24
C GLY A 166 19.91 0.86 -0.09
N GLY A 167 19.20 -0.02 -0.81
CA GLY A 167 17.76 -0.22 -0.66
C GLY A 167 16.92 1.03 -0.93
N LEU A 168 15.75 1.05 -0.34
CA LEU A 168 14.78 2.14 -0.48
C LEU A 168 15.34 3.49 0.00
N ASN A 169 16.13 3.50 1.08
CA ASN A 169 16.74 4.72 1.62
C ASN A 169 17.69 5.36 0.60
N CYS A 170 18.50 4.57 -0.11
CA CYS A 170 19.41 5.09 -1.13
C CYS A 170 18.67 5.70 -2.33
N VAL A 171 17.55 5.09 -2.76
CA VAL A 171 16.70 5.68 -3.80
C VAL A 171 16.14 7.02 -3.35
N VAL A 172 15.65 7.11 -2.10
CA VAL A 172 15.14 8.36 -1.50
C VAL A 172 16.22 9.43 -1.45
N ARG A 173 17.41 9.12 -0.92
CA ARG A 173 18.54 10.05 -0.86
C ARG A 173 18.96 10.55 -2.24
N THR A 174 18.97 9.66 -3.23
CA THR A 174 19.31 10.00 -4.61
C THR A 174 18.30 10.95 -5.23
N ILE A 175 16.99 10.67 -5.10
CA ILE A 175 15.92 11.52 -5.61
C ILE A 175 15.87 12.87 -4.85
N SER A 176 16.02 12.84 -3.54
CA SER A 176 16.09 14.05 -2.69
C SER A 176 17.26 14.95 -3.11
N SER A 177 18.45 14.38 -3.29
CA SER A 177 19.64 15.11 -3.77
C SER A 177 19.47 15.68 -5.18
N LEU A 178 18.78 14.95 -6.08
CA LEU A 178 18.52 15.39 -7.45
C LEU A 178 17.52 16.55 -7.53
N THR A 179 16.52 16.55 -6.65
CA THR A 179 15.38 17.48 -6.71
C THR A 179 15.46 18.61 -5.70
N ASP A 180 16.41 18.55 -4.76
CA ASP A 180 16.49 19.45 -3.59
C ASP A 180 15.17 19.46 -2.78
N GLN A 181 14.49 18.31 -2.72
CA GLN A 181 13.25 18.13 -1.99
C GLN A 181 13.47 17.16 -0.82
N GLU A 182 12.95 17.51 0.34
CA GLU A 182 12.86 16.61 1.47
C GLU A 182 11.74 15.58 1.23
N VAL A 183 12.01 14.31 1.51
CA VAL A 183 11.08 13.20 1.31
C VAL A 183 10.65 12.64 2.66
N GLN A 184 9.39 12.83 3.01
CA GLN A 184 8.83 12.40 4.29
C GLN A 184 8.39 10.94 4.28
N PHE A 185 8.02 10.41 3.11
CA PHE A 185 7.47 9.06 2.98
C PHE A 185 8.09 8.31 1.81
N ALA A 186 8.24 7.01 1.97
CA ALA A 186 8.70 6.16 0.87
C ALA A 186 8.06 4.78 0.92
N ALA A 187 7.85 4.18 -0.26
CA ALA A 187 7.47 2.79 -0.37
C ALA A 187 8.09 2.14 -1.61
N SER A 188 8.46 0.87 -1.50
CA SER A 188 8.82 0.04 -2.64
C SER A 188 7.81 -1.09 -2.82
N VAL A 189 7.59 -1.49 -4.07
CA VAL A 189 6.72 -2.60 -4.45
C VAL A 189 7.46 -3.54 -5.37
N THR A 190 7.42 -4.83 -5.06
CA THR A 190 7.97 -5.88 -5.91
C THR A 190 7.05 -6.18 -7.09
N PHE A 191 7.53 -6.91 -8.07
CA PHE A 191 6.69 -7.36 -9.18
C PHE A 191 5.56 -8.30 -8.73
N GLY A 192 5.84 -9.18 -7.76
CA GLY A 192 4.81 -10.01 -7.13
C GLY A 192 3.77 -9.15 -6.41
N GLY A 193 4.22 -8.11 -5.72
CA GLY A 193 3.36 -7.12 -5.07
C GLY A 193 2.40 -6.44 -6.05
N VAL A 194 2.86 -6.07 -7.25
CA VAL A 194 1.98 -5.51 -8.30
C VAL A 194 0.90 -6.52 -8.71
N ILE A 195 1.27 -7.81 -8.87
CA ILE A 195 0.32 -8.87 -9.20
C ILE A 195 -0.76 -8.97 -8.12
N GLU A 196 -0.36 -9.03 -6.87
CA GLU A 196 -1.28 -9.24 -5.75
C GLU A 196 -2.15 -8.01 -5.46
N ILE A 197 -1.57 -6.79 -5.49
CA ILE A 197 -2.32 -5.54 -5.29
C ILE A 197 -3.38 -5.37 -6.37
N THR A 198 -3.04 -5.61 -7.64
CA THR A 198 -4.02 -5.49 -8.73
C THR A 198 -5.12 -6.53 -8.66
N ASN A 199 -4.80 -7.76 -8.23
CA ASN A 199 -5.79 -8.79 -7.95
C ASN A 199 -6.73 -8.38 -6.80
N ALA A 200 -6.19 -7.76 -5.75
CA ALA A 200 -6.96 -7.33 -4.58
C ALA A 200 -8.04 -6.29 -4.93
N ILE A 201 -7.74 -5.35 -5.82
CA ILE A 201 -8.66 -4.26 -6.23
C ILE A 201 -9.54 -4.64 -7.43
N GLY A 202 -9.40 -5.84 -7.98
CA GLY A 202 -10.18 -6.33 -9.12
C GLY A 202 -9.70 -5.84 -10.49
N GLY A 203 -8.51 -5.26 -10.56
CA GLY A 203 -7.87 -4.78 -11.80
C GLY A 203 -7.96 -3.27 -12.02
N VAL A 204 -7.23 -2.80 -13.02
CA VAL A 204 -7.11 -1.39 -13.40
C VAL A 204 -7.46 -1.24 -14.88
N ASP A 205 -8.30 -0.27 -15.21
CA ASP A 205 -8.72 -0.04 -16.59
C ASP A 205 -7.66 0.77 -17.35
N VAL A 206 -7.22 0.23 -18.50
CA VAL A 206 -6.31 0.88 -19.43
C VAL A 206 -6.94 0.98 -20.81
N CYS A 207 -6.64 2.04 -21.54
CA CYS A 207 -7.17 2.26 -22.88
C CYS A 207 -6.02 2.30 -23.91
N LEU A 208 -6.06 1.39 -24.89
CA LEU A 208 -5.05 1.27 -25.93
C LEU A 208 -5.57 1.85 -27.23
N ALA A 209 -4.87 2.86 -27.77
CA ALA A 209 -5.16 3.40 -29.09
C ALA A 209 -4.79 2.40 -30.21
N ASN A 210 -3.74 1.60 -30.00
CA ASN A 210 -3.23 0.59 -30.93
C ASN A 210 -3.02 -0.74 -30.19
N PRO A 211 -3.06 -1.88 -30.88
CA PRO A 211 -2.74 -3.16 -30.26
C PRO A 211 -1.26 -3.18 -29.81
N ILE A 212 -1.00 -3.84 -28.68
CA ILE A 212 0.34 -4.06 -28.14
C ILE A 212 0.67 -5.54 -28.22
N ARG A 213 1.82 -5.86 -28.83
CA ARG A 213 2.38 -7.21 -28.82
C ARG A 213 3.85 -7.16 -28.43
N ASP A 214 4.14 -7.68 -27.26
CA ASP A 214 5.51 -7.75 -26.73
C ASP A 214 5.86 -9.17 -26.32
N ARG A 215 6.65 -9.85 -27.16
CA ARG A 215 7.08 -11.23 -26.91
C ARG A 215 7.98 -11.38 -25.68
N TYR A 216 8.63 -10.30 -25.24
CA TYR A 216 9.56 -10.34 -24.10
C TYR A 216 8.81 -10.30 -22.76
N THR A 217 7.68 -9.63 -22.71
CA THR A 217 6.80 -9.63 -21.53
C THR A 217 5.67 -10.64 -21.67
N GLY A 218 5.42 -11.15 -22.86
CA GLY A 218 4.29 -12.04 -23.17
C GLY A 218 2.95 -11.32 -23.34
N LEU A 219 2.94 -9.97 -23.39
CA LEU A 219 1.71 -9.18 -23.56
C LEU A 219 1.21 -9.24 -25.00
N ASP A 220 -0.06 -9.60 -25.18
CA ASP A 220 -0.79 -9.51 -26.45
C ASP A 220 -2.18 -8.93 -26.20
N MET A 221 -2.36 -7.64 -26.46
CA MET A 221 -3.60 -6.90 -26.22
C MET A 221 -4.05 -6.18 -27.48
N SER A 222 -5.35 -6.29 -27.79
CA SER A 222 -5.97 -5.51 -28.89
C SER A 222 -6.12 -4.03 -28.51
N ALA A 223 -6.37 -3.17 -29.51
CA ALA A 223 -6.81 -1.81 -29.24
C ALA A 223 -8.16 -1.82 -28.50
N GLY A 224 -8.40 -0.82 -27.63
CA GLY A 224 -9.61 -0.69 -26.85
C GLY A 224 -9.36 -0.57 -25.35
N THR A 225 -10.43 -0.64 -24.56
CA THR A 225 -10.36 -0.60 -23.09
C THR A 225 -10.27 -2.01 -22.54
N HIS A 226 -9.33 -2.22 -21.63
CA HIS A 226 -9.07 -3.50 -20.96
C HIS A 226 -8.92 -3.29 -19.46
N THR A 227 -9.44 -4.23 -18.67
CA THR A 227 -9.20 -4.27 -17.21
C THR A 227 -8.05 -5.22 -16.94
N VAL A 228 -6.85 -4.68 -16.78
CA VAL A 228 -5.64 -5.47 -16.52
C VAL A 228 -5.51 -5.79 -15.02
N LYS A 229 -5.13 -7.02 -14.69
CA LYS A 229 -4.92 -7.48 -13.32
C LYS A 229 -3.87 -8.58 -13.27
N GLY A 230 -3.30 -8.81 -12.09
CA GLY A 230 -2.33 -9.87 -11.89
C GLY A 230 -1.15 -9.77 -12.85
N LEU A 231 -0.79 -10.89 -13.45
CA LEU A 231 0.33 -10.97 -14.38
C LEU A 231 0.17 -10.05 -15.60
N GLU A 232 -1.05 -9.89 -16.13
CA GLU A 232 -1.30 -9.01 -17.30
C GLU A 232 -1.03 -7.54 -16.97
N ALA A 233 -1.37 -7.09 -15.73
CA ALA A 233 -1.02 -5.74 -15.26
C ALA A 233 0.49 -5.54 -15.18
N LEU A 234 1.21 -6.53 -14.67
CA LEU A 234 2.67 -6.50 -14.62
C LEU A 234 3.29 -6.49 -16.02
N GLN A 235 2.81 -7.34 -16.94
CA GLN A 235 3.25 -7.35 -18.33
C GLN A 235 3.05 -5.99 -18.99
N PHE A 236 1.89 -5.36 -18.77
CA PHE A 236 1.58 -4.02 -19.28
C PHE A 236 2.56 -2.95 -18.77
N LEU A 237 2.88 -2.97 -17.47
CA LEU A 237 3.82 -2.03 -16.85
C LEU A 237 5.28 -2.21 -17.31
N ARG A 238 5.65 -3.43 -17.71
CA ARG A 238 7.01 -3.78 -18.17
C ARG A 238 7.21 -3.68 -19.67
N THR A 239 6.13 -3.63 -20.45
CA THR A 239 6.16 -3.65 -21.91
C THR A 239 6.88 -2.41 -22.46
N ARG A 240 7.85 -2.65 -23.33
CA ARG A 240 8.57 -1.65 -24.13
C ARG A 240 8.36 -1.89 -25.63
N HIS A 241 8.56 -3.15 -26.07
CA HIS A 241 8.45 -3.53 -27.46
C HIS A 241 6.97 -3.56 -27.88
N GLY A 242 6.67 -2.98 -29.01
CA GLY A 242 5.28 -2.85 -29.47
C GLY A 242 4.53 -1.61 -28.94
N VAL A 243 5.24 -0.71 -28.20
CA VAL A 243 4.72 0.60 -27.77
C VAL A 243 5.65 1.68 -28.31
N GLY A 244 5.10 2.67 -29.02
CA GLY A 244 5.86 3.77 -29.61
C GLY A 244 7.01 3.29 -30.50
N ASP A 245 8.21 3.78 -30.24
CA ASP A 245 9.45 3.40 -30.91
C ASP A 245 10.20 2.23 -30.23
N GLY A 246 9.61 1.63 -29.19
CA GLY A 246 10.23 0.57 -28.38
C GLY A 246 11.22 1.06 -27.33
N SER A 247 11.32 2.38 -27.14
CA SER A 247 12.18 2.99 -26.14
C SER A 247 11.58 2.92 -24.73
N ASP A 248 12.37 3.31 -23.74
CA ASP A 248 11.91 3.43 -22.35
C ASP A 248 10.79 4.46 -22.16
N LEU A 249 10.73 5.46 -23.03
CA LEU A 249 9.69 6.50 -23.01
C LEU A 249 8.29 5.92 -23.26
N GLY A 250 8.17 4.93 -24.16
CA GLY A 250 6.92 4.22 -24.39
C GLY A 250 6.44 3.49 -23.13
N ARG A 251 7.34 2.83 -22.41
CA ARG A 251 7.05 2.18 -21.13
C ARG A 251 6.59 3.19 -20.07
N ILE A 252 7.27 4.33 -19.94
CA ILE A 252 6.88 5.38 -19.00
C ILE A 252 5.46 5.88 -19.30
N GLY A 253 5.08 6.03 -20.58
CA GLY A 253 3.72 6.38 -20.98
C GLY A 253 2.69 5.36 -20.49
N ASN A 254 2.95 4.06 -20.66
CA ASN A 254 2.10 3.00 -20.12
C ASN A 254 2.01 3.06 -18.59
N GLN A 255 3.13 3.27 -17.89
CA GLN A 255 3.16 3.41 -16.44
C GLN A 255 2.34 4.60 -15.97
N GLN A 256 2.45 5.76 -16.60
CA GLN A 256 1.66 6.95 -16.27
C GLN A 256 0.16 6.72 -16.49
N GLN A 257 -0.22 6.10 -17.62
CA GLN A 257 -1.62 5.73 -17.87
C GLN A 257 -2.15 4.79 -16.79
N TYR A 258 -1.39 3.75 -16.47
CA TYR A 258 -1.76 2.77 -15.45
C TYR A 258 -1.89 3.43 -14.07
N MET A 259 -0.89 4.22 -13.64
CA MET A 259 -0.91 4.91 -12.34
C MET A 259 -2.07 5.90 -12.21
N SER A 260 -2.38 6.62 -13.28
CA SER A 260 -3.55 7.50 -13.35
C SER A 260 -4.86 6.73 -13.18
N SER A 261 -5.00 5.59 -13.84
CA SER A 261 -6.17 4.72 -13.72
C SER A 261 -6.25 4.01 -12.37
N LEU A 262 -5.11 3.59 -11.82
CA LEU A 262 -5.00 3.02 -10.48
C LEU A 262 -5.45 4.05 -9.42
N ALA A 263 -4.97 5.28 -9.50
CA ALA A 263 -5.39 6.34 -8.58
C ALA A 263 -6.91 6.55 -8.61
N ARG A 264 -7.52 6.63 -9.82
CA ARG A 264 -8.98 6.70 -9.97
C ARG A 264 -9.70 5.50 -9.35
N LYS A 265 -9.17 4.29 -9.57
CA LYS A 265 -9.75 3.05 -9.02
C LYS A 265 -9.71 3.06 -7.49
N LEU A 266 -8.58 3.43 -6.90
CA LEU A 266 -8.40 3.47 -5.45
C LEU A 266 -9.35 4.46 -4.76
N ILE A 267 -9.58 5.65 -5.34
CA ILE A 267 -10.51 6.65 -4.79
C ILE A 267 -11.97 6.38 -5.14
N SER A 268 -12.25 5.39 -5.98
CA SER A 268 -13.62 5.06 -6.39
C SER A 268 -14.43 4.43 -5.25
N GLY A 269 -15.77 4.55 -5.34
CA GLY A 269 -16.68 3.86 -4.43
C GLY A 269 -16.58 2.33 -4.49
N GLU A 270 -16.02 1.76 -5.55
CA GLU A 270 -15.80 0.32 -5.69
C GLU A 270 -14.74 -0.20 -4.70
N VAL A 271 -13.74 0.62 -4.40
CA VAL A 271 -12.69 0.30 -3.42
C VAL A 271 -13.02 0.93 -2.06
N LEU A 272 -13.15 2.26 -1.98
CA LEU A 272 -13.38 2.96 -0.70
C LEU A 272 -14.75 2.68 -0.08
N GLY A 273 -15.76 2.36 -0.89
CA GLY A 273 -17.09 1.97 -0.43
C GLY A 273 -17.24 0.48 -0.09
N ASN A 274 -16.22 -0.34 -0.34
CA ASN A 274 -16.28 -1.80 -0.18
C ASN A 274 -15.28 -2.27 0.88
N VAL A 275 -15.78 -2.41 2.13
CA VAL A 275 -14.95 -2.81 3.28
C VAL A 275 -14.17 -4.12 3.04
N PRO A 276 -14.73 -5.20 2.49
CA PRO A 276 -13.96 -6.40 2.14
C PRO A 276 -12.80 -6.14 1.18
N VAL A 277 -12.99 -5.29 0.15
CA VAL A 277 -11.93 -4.92 -0.81
C VAL A 277 -10.86 -4.10 -0.12
N MET A 278 -11.24 -3.14 0.72
CA MET A 278 -10.30 -2.33 1.51
C MET A 278 -9.43 -3.19 2.44
N LEU A 279 -10.05 -4.12 3.17
CA LEU A 279 -9.32 -5.02 4.08
C LEU A 279 -8.37 -5.94 3.30
N LYS A 280 -8.82 -6.46 2.15
CA LYS A 280 -7.97 -7.28 1.29
C LYS A 280 -6.79 -6.47 0.77
N LEU A 281 -7.03 -5.25 0.28
CA LEU A 281 -5.98 -4.35 -0.22
C LEU A 281 -4.97 -4.00 0.88
N ALA A 282 -5.44 -3.66 2.09
CA ALA A 282 -4.58 -3.36 3.23
C ALA A 282 -3.69 -4.57 3.57
N ASN A 283 -4.27 -5.76 3.71
CA ASN A 283 -3.50 -6.97 4.01
C ASN A 283 -2.50 -7.32 2.89
N THR A 284 -2.89 -7.15 1.62
CA THR A 284 -1.99 -7.38 0.48
C THR A 284 -0.85 -6.36 0.46
N GLY A 285 -1.16 -5.09 0.74
CA GLY A 285 -0.14 -4.03 0.84
C GLY A 285 0.91 -4.34 1.90
N ILE A 286 0.48 -4.72 3.11
CA ILE A 286 1.38 -5.07 4.22
C ILE A 286 2.39 -6.17 3.82
N GLN A 287 1.94 -7.16 3.07
CA GLN A 287 2.75 -8.33 2.71
C GLN A 287 3.68 -8.07 1.51
N ASN A 288 3.43 -7.03 0.73
CA ASN A 288 4.08 -6.82 -0.57
C ASN A 288 4.69 -5.42 -0.74
N LEU A 289 4.68 -4.60 0.31
CA LEU A 289 5.31 -3.28 0.31
C LEU A 289 6.39 -3.22 1.39
N GLU A 290 7.55 -2.76 1.02
CA GLU A 290 8.53 -2.21 1.95
C GLU A 290 8.22 -0.73 2.10
N THR A 291 8.17 -0.20 3.32
CA THR A 291 7.78 1.20 3.58
C THR A 291 8.78 1.89 4.49
N SER A 292 8.84 3.23 4.40
CA SER A 292 9.52 4.01 5.45
C SER A 292 8.83 3.83 6.80
N THR A 293 9.57 3.98 7.88
CA THR A 293 9.07 3.89 9.27
C THR A 293 7.89 4.84 9.49
N SER A 294 7.91 6.03 8.87
CA SER A 294 6.81 6.99 8.93
C SER A 294 5.51 6.48 8.29
N LEU A 295 5.60 5.66 7.22
CA LEU A 295 4.43 5.00 6.61
C LEU A 295 4.02 3.70 7.30
N ALA A 296 4.86 3.16 8.16
CA ALA A 296 4.56 1.97 8.95
C ALA A 296 3.49 2.23 10.02
N ASP A 297 3.23 3.49 10.37
CA ASP A 297 2.13 3.86 11.26
C ASP A 297 0.79 3.86 10.50
N PRO A 298 -0.16 2.98 10.86
CA PRO A 298 -1.49 2.96 10.24
C PRO A 298 -2.24 4.29 10.34
N MET A 299 -2.01 5.05 11.40
CA MET A 299 -2.65 6.36 11.57
C MET A 299 -2.11 7.37 10.55
N MET A 300 -0.82 7.32 10.23
CA MET A 300 -0.22 8.15 9.20
C MET A 300 -0.82 7.87 7.83
N ILE A 301 -1.02 6.61 7.48
CA ILE A 301 -1.70 6.22 6.22
C ILE A 301 -3.11 6.82 6.16
N VAL A 302 -3.86 6.78 7.28
CA VAL A 302 -5.19 7.41 7.36
C VAL A 302 -5.11 8.93 7.19
N GLN A 303 -4.15 9.59 7.82
CA GLN A 303 -3.96 11.05 7.69
C GLN A 303 -3.62 11.45 6.25
N ILE A 304 -2.72 10.73 5.59
CA ILE A 304 -2.39 10.92 4.18
C ILE A 304 -3.63 10.70 3.30
N ALA A 305 -4.36 9.60 3.51
CA ALA A 305 -5.58 9.31 2.76
C ALA A 305 -6.64 10.41 2.93
N LEU A 306 -6.82 10.94 4.14
CA LEU A 306 -7.70 12.07 4.42
C LEU A 306 -7.22 13.36 3.73
N ALA A 307 -5.92 13.59 3.68
CA ALA A 307 -5.33 14.76 3.03
C ALA A 307 -5.55 14.76 1.51
N VAL A 308 -5.50 13.60 0.85
CA VAL A 308 -5.59 13.50 -0.62
C VAL A 308 -6.99 13.19 -1.14
N LYS A 309 -7.91 12.67 -0.29
CA LYS A 309 -9.23 12.18 -0.75
C LYS A 309 -10.11 13.25 -1.39
N SER A 310 -9.90 14.52 -1.06
CA SER A 310 -10.68 15.66 -1.56
C SER A 310 -10.04 16.35 -2.76
N VAL A 311 -8.86 15.92 -3.19
CA VAL A 311 -8.16 16.48 -4.34
C VAL A 311 -8.91 16.08 -5.62
N PRO A 312 -9.42 17.03 -6.42
CA PRO A 312 -10.04 16.74 -7.68
C PRO A 312 -9.07 16.06 -8.63
N PHE A 313 -9.57 15.17 -9.48
CA PHE A 313 -8.68 14.42 -10.38
C PHE A 313 -7.95 15.35 -11.39
N GLU A 314 -8.57 16.46 -11.77
CA GLU A 314 -7.95 17.52 -12.59
C GLU A 314 -6.74 18.21 -11.93
N ASP A 315 -6.63 18.16 -10.60
CA ASP A 315 -5.51 18.68 -9.84
C ASP A 315 -4.42 17.61 -9.57
N ILE A 316 -4.53 16.42 -10.20
CA ILE A 316 -3.51 15.38 -10.19
C ILE A 316 -2.79 15.38 -11.53
N VAL A 317 -1.52 15.78 -11.53
CA VAL A 317 -0.71 15.94 -12.74
C VAL A 317 0.42 14.91 -12.76
N PHE A 318 0.56 14.21 -13.88
CA PHE A 318 1.67 13.28 -14.12
C PHE A 318 2.65 13.90 -15.11
N VAL A 319 3.90 14.00 -14.71
CA VAL A 319 4.99 14.54 -15.53
C VAL A 319 6.19 13.60 -15.53
N GLN A 320 7.01 13.70 -16.56
CA GLN A 320 8.28 13.01 -16.62
C GLN A 320 9.40 13.99 -16.29
N TYR A 321 10.39 13.53 -15.50
CA TYR A 321 11.60 14.30 -15.27
C TYR A 321 12.32 14.53 -16.62
N PRO A 322 12.71 15.78 -16.94
CA PRO A 322 13.32 16.10 -18.21
C PRO A 322 14.67 15.38 -18.39
N THR A 323 14.84 14.73 -19.52
CA THR A 323 16.11 14.09 -19.92
C THR A 323 16.63 14.77 -21.16
N LEU A 324 17.94 14.99 -21.21
CA LEU A 324 18.65 15.50 -22.39
C LEU A 324 19.14 14.34 -23.26
#